data_e78c03e2d39ea5fbedd035c9c62bb396
#
_entry.id   e78c03e2d39ea5fbedd035c9c62bb396
#
_cell.length_a   1.000
_cell.length_b   1.000
_cell.length_c   1.000
_cell.angle_alpha   90.00
_cell.angle_beta   90.00
_cell.angle_gamma   90.00
#
_symmetry.space_group_name_H-M   'P 1'
#
loop_
_entity.id
_entity.type
_entity.pdbx_description
1 polymer ?
#
loop_
_entity_poly.entity_id
_entity_poly.type
_entity_poly.pdbx_seq_one_letter_code
_entity_poly.pdbx_strand_id
1 'polypeptide(L)'
;MKTAHVVHYIGATSKSRSVVASLVADLIEERFTVTIIDISSLSTVNQDFPPAWLARVLGHHVYPQAFETELARLGASLRPLNGPSDVGEVKAEHENSLRQALRSELLTYFRNSSIPAGREAIKLEQKLSQSMTAVYHALNTLWKEDLPDLVLIPNGRTSRQKAARAVAETHGIR
;
A
#
# COMPACT_ATOMS: atom_id res chain seq x y z
N MET A 1 -16.39 19.87 1.19
CA MET A 1 -16.69 18.46 1.50
C MET A 1 -15.36 17.85 1.90
N LYS A 2 -15.29 17.10 3.00
CA LYS A 2 -14.03 16.51 3.46
C LYS A 2 -13.67 15.32 2.58
N THR A 3 -12.38 15.13 2.33
CA THR A 3 -11.85 14.04 1.53
C THR A 3 -11.00 13.09 2.37
N ALA A 4 -11.14 11.79 2.15
CA ALA A 4 -10.34 10.77 2.81
C ALA A 4 -9.70 9.84 1.78
N HIS A 5 -8.39 9.60 1.90
CA HIS A 5 -7.68 8.60 1.13
C HIS A 5 -7.40 7.37 1.99
N VAL A 6 -7.76 6.19 1.50
CA VAL A 6 -7.45 4.91 2.16
C VAL A 6 -6.39 4.21 1.30
N VAL A 7 -5.16 4.16 1.79
CA VAL A 7 -4.05 3.50 1.09
C VAL A 7 -4.14 1.99 1.30
N HIS A 8 -4.42 1.25 0.26
CA HIS A 8 -4.67 -0.19 0.36
C HIS A 8 -3.96 -1.00 -0.73
N TYR A 9 -3.67 -2.25 -0.39
CA TYR A 9 -3.18 -3.25 -1.29
C TYR A 9 -4.34 -4.21 -1.65
N ILE A 10 -4.91 -4.07 -2.84
CA ILE A 10 -6.11 -4.82 -3.26
C ILE A 10 -5.86 -6.33 -3.39
N GLY A 11 -4.64 -6.75 -3.66
CA GLY A 11 -4.25 -8.16 -3.64
C GLY A 11 -4.27 -8.83 -2.25
N ALA A 12 -4.65 -8.09 -1.20
CA ALA A 12 -4.78 -8.61 0.15
C ALA A 12 -5.94 -9.62 0.30
N THR A 13 -5.94 -10.34 1.41
CA THR A 13 -6.95 -11.37 1.71
C THR A 13 -8.37 -10.82 1.76
N SER A 14 -9.37 -11.69 1.56
CA SER A 14 -10.80 -11.33 1.68
C SER A 14 -11.11 -10.65 3.02
N LYS A 15 -10.51 -11.10 4.12
CA LYS A 15 -10.66 -10.50 5.45
C LYS A 15 -10.17 -9.04 5.49
N SER A 16 -9.05 -8.75 4.87
CA SER A 16 -8.53 -7.38 4.78
C SER A 16 -9.46 -6.47 3.98
N ARG A 17 -10.06 -6.99 2.92
CA ARG A 17 -11.03 -6.25 2.08
C ARG A 17 -12.31 -5.92 2.84
N SER A 18 -12.87 -6.87 3.61
CA SER A 18 -14.04 -6.62 4.44
C SER A 18 -13.80 -5.53 5.48
N VAL A 19 -12.61 -5.52 6.11
CA VAL A 19 -12.23 -4.45 7.05
C VAL A 19 -12.18 -3.09 6.35
N VAL A 20 -11.59 -3.03 5.15
CA VAL A 20 -11.53 -1.79 4.37
C VAL A 20 -12.92 -1.34 3.93
N ALA A 21 -13.80 -2.25 3.49
CA ALA A 21 -15.16 -1.90 3.11
C ALA A 21 -15.97 -1.34 4.31
N SER A 22 -15.85 -1.93 5.49
CA SER A 22 -16.48 -1.39 6.70
C SER A 22 -15.95 0.01 7.04
N LEU A 23 -14.64 0.20 7.01
CA LEU A 23 -14.00 1.49 7.26
C LEU A 23 -14.46 2.56 6.25
N VAL A 24 -14.61 2.18 4.98
CA VAL A 24 -15.13 3.07 3.94
C VAL A 24 -16.57 3.47 4.23
N ALA A 25 -17.42 2.51 4.64
CA ALA A 25 -18.80 2.80 5.01
C ALA A 25 -18.88 3.81 6.17
N ASP A 26 -18.10 3.59 7.23
CA ASP A 26 -18.04 4.51 8.38
C ASP A 26 -17.61 5.93 7.97
N LEU A 27 -16.59 6.04 7.09
CA LEU A 27 -16.14 7.35 6.60
C LEU A 27 -17.20 8.06 5.75
N ILE A 28 -17.97 7.33 4.96
CA ILE A 28 -19.06 7.90 4.14
C ILE A 28 -20.20 8.36 5.04
N GLU A 29 -20.54 7.62 6.09
CA GLU A 29 -21.51 8.05 7.11
C GLU A 29 -21.06 9.35 7.80
N GLU A 30 -19.76 9.50 8.05
CA GLU A 30 -19.13 10.72 8.57
C GLU A 30 -19.00 11.85 7.50
N ARG A 31 -19.60 11.67 6.32
CA ARG A 31 -19.63 12.62 5.20
C ARG A 31 -18.29 12.94 4.57
N PHE A 32 -17.38 11.96 4.56
CA PHE A 32 -16.19 12.03 3.73
C PHE A 32 -16.49 11.56 2.29
N THR A 33 -15.85 12.21 1.32
CA THR A 33 -15.65 11.60 0.00
C THR A 33 -14.43 10.70 0.09
N VAL A 34 -14.62 9.42 -0.16
CA VAL A 34 -13.58 8.41 0.05
C VAL A 34 -12.99 7.95 -1.27
N THR A 35 -11.66 7.98 -1.36
CA THR A 35 -10.89 7.39 -2.46
C THR A 35 -9.96 6.32 -1.92
N ILE A 36 -10.08 5.10 -2.44
CA ILE A 36 -9.12 4.03 -2.19
C ILE A 36 -7.93 4.23 -3.11
N ILE A 37 -6.74 4.37 -2.54
CA ILE A 37 -5.48 4.43 -3.28
C ILE A 37 -4.89 3.02 -3.33
N ASP A 38 -4.97 2.39 -4.50
CA ASP A 38 -4.43 1.04 -4.69
C ASP A 38 -2.94 1.08 -5.02
N ILE A 39 -2.14 0.53 -4.12
CA ILE A 39 -0.68 0.42 -4.27
C ILE A 39 -0.23 -0.94 -4.85
N SER A 40 -1.15 -1.77 -5.32
CA SER A 40 -0.84 -3.13 -5.80
C SER A 40 0.07 -3.13 -7.03
N SER A 41 -0.14 -2.19 -7.94
CA SER A 41 0.66 -2.04 -9.17
C SER A 41 2.13 -1.74 -8.91
N LEU A 42 2.45 -1.13 -7.76
CA LEU A 42 3.81 -0.80 -7.36
C LEU A 42 4.50 -1.91 -6.55
N SER A 43 3.82 -3.03 -6.35
CA SER A 43 4.38 -4.17 -5.62
C SER A 43 5.13 -5.11 -6.56
N THR A 44 6.46 -5.02 -6.56
CA THR A 44 7.32 -5.94 -7.31
C THR A 44 7.42 -7.33 -6.65
N VAL A 45 7.04 -7.44 -5.39
CA VAL A 45 7.18 -8.70 -4.61
C VAL A 45 6.18 -9.76 -5.04
N ASN A 46 5.00 -9.36 -5.49
CA ASN A 46 3.94 -10.30 -5.88
C ASN A 46 4.00 -10.76 -7.33
N GLN A 47 4.91 -10.20 -8.14
CA GLN A 47 5.08 -10.66 -9.52
C GLN A 47 5.66 -12.08 -9.63
N ASP A 48 6.32 -12.55 -8.56
CA ASP A 48 6.89 -13.91 -8.48
C ASP A 48 6.01 -14.89 -7.67
N PHE A 49 4.89 -14.44 -7.10
CA PHE A 49 3.94 -15.31 -6.41
C PHE A 49 3.10 -16.07 -7.44
N PRO A 50 2.52 -17.23 -7.07
CA PRO A 50 2.25 -18.30 -8.00
C PRO A 50 1.61 -17.79 -9.29
N PRO A 51 1.90 -18.40 -10.44
CA PRO A 51 1.32 -17.98 -11.71
C PRO A 51 -0.18 -17.77 -11.58
N ALA A 52 -0.73 -16.76 -12.25
CA ALA A 52 -2.11 -16.29 -12.10
C ALA A 52 -3.17 -17.41 -12.06
N TRP A 53 -2.91 -18.54 -12.72
CA TRP A 53 -3.76 -19.71 -12.69
C TRP A 53 -3.76 -20.43 -11.31
N LEU A 54 -2.60 -20.53 -10.65
CA LEU A 54 -2.47 -21.16 -9.34
C LEU A 54 -3.06 -20.27 -8.24
N ALA A 55 -2.91 -18.98 -8.38
CA ALA A 55 -3.54 -18.01 -7.53
C ALA A 55 -5.08 -18.10 -7.61
N ARG A 56 -5.65 -18.32 -8.80
CA ARG A 56 -7.08 -18.61 -8.98
C ARG A 56 -7.50 -19.92 -8.28
N VAL A 57 -6.72 -20.98 -8.41
CA VAL A 57 -6.99 -22.26 -7.76
C VAL A 57 -6.95 -22.16 -6.25
N LEU A 58 -6.03 -21.34 -5.70
CA LEU A 58 -5.90 -21.13 -4.26
C LEU A 58 -6.87 -20.07 -3.70
N GLY A 59 -7.78 -19.52 -4.51
CA GLY A 59 -8.77 -18.53 -4.06
C GLY A 59 -8.14 -17.16 -3.70
N HIS A 60 -6.88 -16.95 -4.01
CA HIS A 60 -6.18 -15.71 -3.66
C HIS A 60 -6.51 -14.52 -4.57
N HIS A 61 -7.25 -14.74 -5.65
CA HIS A 61 -7.54 -13.74 -6.68
C HIS A 61 -9.00 -13.65 -7.09
N VAL A 62 -9.89 -13.81 -6.17
CA VAL A 62 -11.25 -13.36 -6.43
C VAL A 62 -11.38 -11.95 -5.84
N TYR A 63 -11.49 -10.98 -6.52
CA TYR A 63 -10.99 -10.20 -7.49
C TYR A 63 -11.37 -8.79 -7.47
N PRO A 64 -10.65 -8.00 -8.05
CA PRO A 64 -10.81 -6.57 -8.14
C PRO A 64 -12.24 -6.16 -8.48
N GLN A 65 -12.89 -6.79 -9.44
CA GLN A 65 -14.22 -6.40 -9.88
C GLN A 65 -15.32 -6.46 -8.80
N ALA A 66 -15.35 -7.51 -7.99
CA ALA A 66 -16.33 -7.61 -6.91
C ALA A 66 -16.09 -6.55 -5.83
N PHE A 67 -14.84 -6.28 -5.51
CA PHE A 67 -14.48 -5.26 -4.54
C PHE A 67 -14.69 -3.85 -5.08
N GLU A 68 -14.35 -3.60 -6.34
CA GLU A 68 -14.65 -2.33 -7.03
C GLU A 68 -16.17 -2.07 -7.07
N THR A 69 -16.96 -3.09 -7.38
CA THR A 69 -18.42 -3.00 -7.38
C THR A 69 -18.96 -2.68 -5.98
N GLU A 70 -18.40 -3.29 -4.95
CA GLU A 70 -18.78 -3.01 -3.56
C GLU A 70 -18.42 -1.58 -3.16
N LEU A 71 -17.23 -1.12 -3.48
CA LEU A 71 -16.80 0.26 -3.23
C LEU A 71 -17.66 1.28 -3.97
N ALA A 72 -17.96 1.04 -5.24
CA ALA A 72 -18.86 1.88 -6.03
C ALA A 72 -20.27 1.94 -5.44
N ARG A 73 -20.80 0.81 -4.95
CA ARG A 73 -22.09 0.74 -4.25
C ARG A 73 -22.09 1.54 -2.95
N LEU A 74 -20.97 1.60 -2.27
CA LEU A 74 -20.78 2.45 -1.08
C LEU A 74 -20.58 3.93 -1.43
N GLY A 75 -20.33 4.27 -2.69
CA GLY A 75 -20.06 5.66 -3.13
C GLY A 75 -18.58 6.05 -3.03
N ALA A 76 -17.67 5.09 -2.85
CA ALA A 76 -16.24 5.32 -2.87
C ALA A 76 -15.66 5.15 -4.29
N SER A 77 -14.56 5.86 -4.56
CA SER A 77 -13.78 5.70 -5.79
C SER A 77 -12.53 4.85 -5.55
N LEU A 78 -12.07 4.18 -6.61
CA LEU A 78 -10.80 3.46 -6.62
C LEU A 78 -9.83 4.15 -7.57
N ARG A 79 -8.64 4.47 -7.08
CA ARG A 79 -7.57 5.08 -7.85
C ARG A 79 -6.31 4.22 -7.78
N PRO A 80 -5.93 3.53 -8.86
CA PRO A 80 -4.65 2.83 -8.90
C PRO A 80 -3.52 3.85 -8.85
N LEU A 81 -2.53 3.57 -8.00
CA LEU A 81 -1.34 4.39 -7.89
C LEU A 81 -0.34 3.98 -8.97
N ASN A 82 -0.11 4.85 -9.93
CA ASN A 82 0.88 4.63 -10.98
C ASN A 82 2.29 4.94 -10.48
N GLY A 83 3.28 4.22 -11.01
CA GLY A 83 4.68 4.50 -10.70
C GLY A 83 5.06 5.92 -11.08
N PRO A 84 5.93 6.58 -10.30
CA PRO A 84 6.41 7.90 -10.63
C PRO A 84 7.22 7.84 -11.93
N SER A 85 7.10 8.87 -12.75
CA SER A 85 7.93 9.07 -13.94
C SER A 85 9.38 9.45 -13.57
N ASP A 86 9.59 9.91 -12.35
CA ASP A 86 10.90 10.27 -11.82
C ASP A 86 11.05 9.69 -10.39
N VAL A 87 12.18 9.03 -10.14
CA VAL A 87 12.50 8.41 -8.84
C VAL A 87 13.53 9.35 -8.18
N GLY A 88 13.02 10.35 -7.48
CA GLY A 88 13.84 11.21 -6.63
C GLY A 88 14.40 10.48 -5.40
N GLU A 89 15.16 11.18 -4.60
CA GLU A 89 15.62 10.63 -3.31
C GLU A 89 14.53 10.72 -2.24
N VAL A 90 14.53 9.74 -1.36
CA VAL A 90 13.70 9.79 -0.14
C VAL A 90 14.28 10.86 0.78
N LYS A 91 13.45 11.65 1.45
CA LYS A 91 13.93 12.65 2.39
C LYS A 91 14.75 11.99 3.51
N ALA A 92 15.90 12.57 3.85
CA ALA A 92 16.84 12.06 4.84
C ALA A 92 16.18 11.77 6.20
N GLU A 93 15.20 12.59 6.60
CA GLU A 93 14.44 12.43 7.85
C GLU A 93 13.64 11.11 7.91
N HIS A 94 13.26 10.54 6.77
CA HIS A 94 12.49 9.31 6.67
C HIS A 94 13.34 8.05 6.44
N GLU A 95 14.56 8.20 5.93
CA GLU A 95 15.41 7.07 5.55
C GLU A 95 15.57 6.02 6.66
N ASN A 96 15.83 6.46 7.89
CA ASN A 96 16.06 5.55 9.02
C ASN A 96 14.79 4.74 9.35
N SER A 97 13.64 5.38 9.39
CA SER A 97 12.36 4.71 9.69
C SER A 97 11.96 3.75 8.58
N LEU A 98 12.21 4.09 7.33
CA LEU A 98 11.94 3.24 6.18
C LEU A 98 12.89 2.05 6.11
N ARG A 99 14.16 2.23 6.42
CA ARG A 99 15.15 1.15 6.52
C ARG A 99 14.80 0.16 7.63
N GLN A 100 14.35 0.66 8.79
CA GLN A 100 13.87 -0.20 9.88
C GLN A 100 12.61 -0.99 9.49
N ALA A 101 11.68 -0.35 8.79
CA ALA A 101 10.47 -1.00 8.30
C ALA A 101 10.79 -2.11 7.29
N LEU A 102 11.70 -1.85 6.35
CA LEU A 102 12.19 -2.83 5.39
C LEU A 102 12.83 -4.03 6.09
N ARG A 103 13.69 -3.78 7.06
CA ARG A 103 14.30 -4.85 7.86
C ARG A 103 13.27 -5.68 8.62
N SER A 104 12.29 -5.03 9.24
CA SER A 104 11.20 -5.71 9.96
C SER A 104 10.37 -6.59 9.03
N GLU A 105 10.08 -6.13 7.82
CA GLU A 105 9.35 -6.89 6.80
C GLU A 105 10.14 -8.12 6.35
N LEU A 106 11.45 -7.99 6.13
CA LEU A 106 12.35 -9.10 5.82
C LEU A 106 12.40 -10.17 6.93
N LEU A 107 12.56 -9.76 8.20
CA LEU A 107 12.53 -10.67 9.33
C LEU A 107 11.20 -11.43 9.42
N THR A 108 10.09 -10.73 9.17
CA THR A 108 8.76 -11.34 9.15
C THR A 108 8.62 -12.34 8.01
N TYR A 109 9.13 -11.99 6.82
CA TYR A 109 9.10 -12.88 5.65
C TYR A 109 9.85 -14.18 5.89
N PHE A 110 11.06 -14.09 6.43
CA PHE A 110 11.88 -15.26 6.72
C PHE A 110 11.48 -15.99 8.02
N ARG A 111 10.54 -15.44 8.79
CA ARG A 111 10.13 -15.98 10.10
C ARG A 111 11.33 -16.29 11.01
N ASN A 112 12.33 -15.42 11.00
CA ASN A 112 13.58 -15.61 11.71
C ASN A 112 13.96 -14.33 12.47
N SER A 113 14.79 -14.47 13.50
CA SER A 113 15.38 -13.36 14.25
C SER A 113 16.53 -12.66 13.50
N SER A 114 17.03 -13.28 12.44
CA SER A 114 18.07 -12.73 11.58
C SER A 114 17.72 -12.91 10.10
N ILE A 115 18.12 -11.95 9.26
CA ILE A 115 17.97 -12.08 7.81
C ILE A 115 19.03 -13.07 7.31
N PRO A 116 18.63 -14.14 6.60
CA PRO A 116 19.59 -15.10 6.07
C PRO A 116 20.60 -14.43 5.14
N ALA A 117 21.86 -14.81 5.23
CA ALA A 117 22.85 -14.44 4.24
C ALA A 117 22.62 -15.27 2.96
N GLY A 118 22.30 -14.62 1.85
CA GLY A 118 22.11 -15.34 0.61
C GLY A 118 21.46 -14.50 -0.50
N ARG A 119 21.54 -15.04 -1.71
CA ARG A 119 21.06 -14.36 -2.94
C ARG A 119 19.55 -14.05 -2.90
N GLU A 120 18.77 -14.91 -2.27
CA GLU A 120 17.32 -14.72 -2.16
C GLU A 120 16.97 -13.55 -1.26
N ALA A 121 17.64 -13.42 -0.10
CA ALA A 121 17.43 -12.31 0.82
C ALA A 121 17.80 -10.98 0.17
N ILE A 122 18.92 -10.92 -0.54
CA ILE A 122 19.36 -9.73 -1.28
C ILE A 122 18.33 -9.34 -2.36
N LYS A 123 17.85 -10.31 -3.14
CA LYS A 123 16.83 -10.05 -4.16
C LYS A 123 15.52 -9.55 -3.56
N LEU A 124 15.08 -10.16 -2.46
CA LEU A 124 13.85 -9.74 -1.78
C LEU A 124 14.00 -8.33 -1.20
N GLU A 125 15.12 -8.04 -0.55
CA GLU A 125 15.43 -6.71 -0.03
C GLU A 125 15.39 -5.65 -1.14
N GLN A 126 16.02 -5.92 -2.29
CA GLN A 126 15.99 -5.01 -3.44
C GLN A 126 14.57 -4.77 -3.94
N LYS A 127 13.75 -5.83 -4.10
CA LYS A 127 12.36 -5.71 -4.53
C LYS A 127 11.50 -4.92 -3.53
N LEU A 128 11.62 -5.20 -2.25
CA LEU A 128 10.89 -4.47 -1.21
C LEU A 128 11.30 -3.01 -1.16
N SER A 129 12.61 -2.73 -1.24
CA SER A 129 13.14 -1.37 -1.28
C SER A 129 12.63 -0.59 -2.49
N GLN A 130 12.68 -1.18 -3.69
CA GLN A 130 12.13 -0.56 -4.91
C GLN A 130 10.65 -0.26 -4.79
N SER A 131 9.86 -1.24 -4.30
CA SER A 131 8.42 -1.06 -4.11
C SER A 131 8.11 0.02 -3.07
N MET A 132 8.84 0.06 -1.98
CA MET A 132 8.72 1.08 -0.93
C MET A 132 9.01 2.48 -1.48
N THR A 133 10.11 2.64 -2.20
CA THR A 133 10.52 3.91 -2.83
C THR A 133 9.51 4.36 -3.88
N ALA A 134 9.01 3.43 -4.70
CA ALA A 134 7.98 3.74 -5.70
C ALA A 134 6.69 4.25 -5.04
N VAL A 135 6.22 3.61 -3.96
CA VAL A 135 5.05 4.08 -3.21
C VAL A 135 5.29 5.46 -2.61
N TYR A 136 6.47 5.70 -2.02
CA TYR A 136 6.83 7.00 -1.45
C TYR A 136 6.72 8.11 -2.48
N HIS A 137 7.35 7.96 -3.63
CA HIS A 137 7.36 9.00 -4.67
C HIS A 137 5.99 9.18 -5.33
N ALA A 138 5.28 8.08 -5.63
CA ALA A 138 3.97 8.16 -6.25
C ALA A 138 2.95 8.86 -5.36
N LEU A 139 2.94 8.56 -4.05
CA LEU A 139 2.08 9.25 -3.09
C LEU A 139 2.50 10.71 -2.88
N ASN A 140 3.80 11.00 -2.84
CA ASN A 140 4.28 12.36 -2.71
C ASN A 140 3.87 13.23 -3.92
N THR A 141 3.85 12.67 -5.12
CA THR A 141 3.32 13.34 -6.32
C THR A 141 1.81 13.51 -6.23
N LEU A 142 1.08 12.44 -5.92
CA LEU A 142 -0.36 12.47 -5.79
C LEU A 142 -0.82 13.53 -4.78
N TRP A 143 -0.24 13.56 -3.59
CA TRP A 143 -0.68 14.47 -2.51
C TRP A 143 -0.18 15.90 -2.64
N LYS A 144 0.73 16.19 -3.58
CA LYS A 144 0.98 17.57 -4.02
C LYS A 144 -0.15 18.16 -4.86
N GLU A 145 -0.84 17.30 -5.61
CA GLU A 145 -1.91 17.68 -6.53
C GLU A 145 -3.30 17.54 -5.89
N ASP A 146 -3.48 16.52 -5.08
CA ASP A 146 -4.76 16.09 -4.52
C ASP A 146 -4.57 15.74 -3.02
N LEU A 147 -4.51 16.80 -2.19
CA LEU A 147 -4.24 16.67 -0.76
C LEU A 147 -5.54 16.32 -0.01
N PRO A 148 -5.64 15.13 0.62
CA PRO A 148 -6.81 14.77 1.41
C PRO A 148 -6.80 15.38 2.81
N ASP A 149 -7.98 15.52 3.42
CA ASP A 149 -8.11 15.93 4.82
C ASP A 149 -7.70 14.82 5.80
N LEU A 150 -7.82 13.56 5.37
CA LEU A 150 -7.53 12.37 6.17
C LEU A 150 -6.89 11.28 5.32
N VAL A 151 -5.87 10.61 5.86
CA VAL A 151 -5.28 9.41 5.28
C VAL A 151 -5.38 8.25 6.25
N LEU A 152 -5.95 7.15 5.79
CA LEU A 152 -5.99 5.90 6.54
C LEU A 152 -5.10 4.85 5.89
N ILE A 153 -4.21 4.27 6.69
CA ILE A 153 -3.26 3.27 6.27
C ILE A 153 -3.51 2.00 7.10
N PRO A 154 -4.31 1.06 6.59
CA PRO A 154 -4.61 -0.16 7.31
C PRO A 154 -3.34 -0.94 7.64
N ASN A 155 -3.20 -1.32 8.91
CA ASN A 155 -2.14 -2.17 9.44
C ASN A 155 -0.73 -1.53 9.60
N GLY A 156 -0.29 -0.60 8.78
CA GLY A 156 0.96 0.18 8.94
C GLY A 156 2.28 -0.59 9.16
N ARG A 157 2.31 -1.91 8.93
CA ARG A 157 3.46 -2.76 9.28
C ARG A 157 4.45 -3.01 8.14
N THR A 158 4.00 -2.91 6.89
CA THR A 158 4.88 -3.14 5.73
C THR A 158 5.70 -1.89 5.42
N SER A 159 6.82 -2.06 4.76
CA SER A 159 7.69 -0.95 4.33
C SER A 159 6.94 0.05 3.44
N ARG A 160 6.05 -0.43 2.56
CA ARG A 160 5.19 0.40 1.70
C ARG A 160 4.19 1.25 2.49
N GLN A 161 3.57 0.67 3.52
CA GLN A 161 2.66 1.40 4.40
C GLN A 161 3.39 2.43 5.26
N LYS A 162 4.62 2.13 5.68
CA LYS A 162 5.50 3.11 6.33
C LYS A 162 5.90 4.24 5.39
N ALA A 163 6.15 3.94 4.12
CA ALA A 163 6.39 4.96 3.11
C ALA A 163 5.17 5.88 2.93
N ALA A 164 3.97 5.32 2.85
CA ALA A 164 2.74 6.12 2.78
C ALA A 164 2.57 7.03 4.01
N ARG A 165 2.85 6.50 5.20
CA ARG A 165 2.81 7.29 6.43
C ARG A 165 3.83 8.43 6.42
N ALA A 166 5.07 8.17 6.02
CA ALA A 166 6.12 9.18 5.95
C ALA A 166 5.74 10.33 4.99
N VAL A 167 5.10 10.00 3.86
CA VAL A 167 4.59 11.02 2.94
C VAL A 167 3.43 11.80 3.56
N ALA A 168 2.49 11.15 4.24
CA ALA A 168 1.40 11.84 4.95
C ALA A 168 1.94 12.84 5.99
N GLU A 169 2.93 12.41 6.78
CA GLU A 169 3.62 13.27 7.76
C GLU A 169 4.30 14.47 7.06
N THR A 170 4.95 14.27 5.90
CA THR A 170 5.56 15.36 5.11
C THR A 170 4.54 16.43 4.68
N HIS A 171 3.33 16.00 4.34
CA HIS A 171 2.26 16.90 3.89
C HIS A 171 1.37 17.42 5.04
N GLY A 172 1.66 17.05 6.30
CA GLY A 172 0.88 17.45 7.47
C GLY A 172 -0.53 16.85 7.49
N ILE A 173 -0.75 15.74 6.79
CA ILE A 173 -2.05 15.05 6.73
C ILE A 173 -2.23 14.22 8.02
N ARG A 174 -3.45 14.23 8.55
CA ARG A 174 -3.83 13.43 9.74
C ARG A 174 -4.14 11.99 9.38
#